data_a86806441c8c7f8aa14a9871f3e5b977
#
_entry.id   a86806441c8c7f8aa14a9871f3e5b977
#
_cell.length_a   1.000
_cell.length_b   1.000
_cell.length_c   1.000
_cell.angle_alpha   90.00
_cell.angle_beta   90.00
_cell.angle_gamma   90.00
#
_symmetry.space_group_name_H-M   'P 1'
#
loop_
_entity.id
_entity.type
_entity.pdbx_description
1 polymer ?
#
loop_
_entity_poly.entity_id
_entity_poly.type
_entity_poly.pdbx_seq_one_letter_code
_entity_poly.pdbx_strand_id
1 'polypeptide(L)'
;MGRIQNLSSDYNYSTIPIKILNDNKLSATAKGVLAFLLSLPSNHNINKKDLTKYFKEGYYALNKAFEELVKHRIIHKIEVRDKKGHFKGYEYKVHEFPKKRVGDQKKVLPSRNYRKSDIQKSDEVLINKIFNEDCLLTMSKMPDNYVDLVLTSPPYDHLRSYNGNNKFEFEKVAVELTRVLKTGGVIVWIVGDGMYKGSETGTSLKQALFFRENCGLRLHDTMIFEKNTTTYPAKPDGMRYTQCFEYMYVFSKGGKPKTVNLIIDKKNRWSGTTNFGQKTDRNENDELIRVRKFKPIPEYSPRTNIWRYVTGNGYSTEDKFAHQHPAIFPEALAEDHILTWTEEGDLVYDCFAGSGTTLKLSKKLNRKFIGSEINEEYFQLIGERLRFVK
;
A
#
# COMPACT_ATOMS: atom_id res chain seq x y z
N MET A 1 -8.18 -12.41 38.17
CA MET A 1 -7.69 -13.38 37.18
C MET A 1 -7.48 -12.65 35.85
N GLY A 2 -6.27 -12.77 35.26
CA GLY A 2 -5.99 -12.09 33.97
C GLY A 2 -6.48 -12.95 32.80
N ARG A 3 -7.24 -12.34 31.89
CA ARG A 3 -7.59 -12.94 30.59
C ARG A 3 -6.51 -12.62 29.57
N ILE A 4 -6.21 -13.57 28.69
CA ILE A 4 -5.28 -13.43 27.57
C ILE A 4 -6.09 -13.42 26.28
N GLN A 5 -5.91 -12.40 25.45
CA GLN A 5 -6.57 -12.30 24.16
C GLN A 5 -5.51 -12.33 23.04
N ASN A 6 -5.68 -13.25 22.10
CA ASN A 6 -4.91 -13.26 20.86
C ASN A 6 -5.53 -12.27 19.87
N LEU A 7 -4.70 -11.47 19.22
CA LEU A 7 -5.09 -10.49 18.18
C LEU A 7 -4.54 -10.88 16.79
N SER A 8 -4.16 -12.15 16.58
CA SER A 8 -3.74 -12.65 15.27
C SER A 8 -4.94 -13.07 14.41
N SER A 9 -4.76 -13.10 13.09
CA SER A 9 -5.78 -13.46 12.10
C SER A 9 -6.14 -14.93 12.07
N ASP A 10 -7.33 -15.28 11.54
CA ASP A 10 -7.97 -16.61 11.52
C ASP A 10 -7.34 -17.62 10.52
N TYR A 11 -6.02 -17.78 10.50
CA TYR A 11 -5.36 -18.79 9.67
C TYR A 11 -5.09 -20.07 10.46
N ASN A 12 -5.13 -21.24 9.77
CA ASN A 12 -4.82 -22.56 10.35
C ASN A 12 -3.34 -22.76 10.71
N TYR A 13 -2.50 -21.72 10.65
CA TYR A 13 -1.10 -21.71 11.08
C TYR A 13 -0.78 -20.40 11.79
N SER A 14 0.10 -20.45 12.77
CA SER A 14 0.63 -19.25 13.43
C SER A 14 2.01 -18.92 12.87
N THR A 15 2.27 -17.64 12.62
CA THR A 15 3.59 -17.13 12.23
C THR A 15 4.25 -16.44 13.41
N ILE A 16 5.52 -16.77 13.66
CA ILE A 16 6.34 -16.04 14.63
C ILE A 16 7.41 -15.28 13.86
N PRO A 17 7.55 -13.96 14.07
CA PRO A 17 8.60 -13.20 13.43
C PRO A 17 9.99 -13.79 13.71
N ILE A 18 10.80 -13.97 12.67
CA ILE A 18 12.17 -14.50 12.77
C ILE A 18 13.02 -13.73 13.80
N LYS A 19 12.80 -12.41 13.92
CA LYS A 19 13.47 -11.57 14.94
C LYS A 19 13.21 -12.07 16.36
N ILE A 20 12.00 -12.54 16.66
CA ILE A 20 11.63 -13.07 17.98
C ILE A 20 12.23 -14.46 18.17
N LEU A 21 12.17 -15.31 17.15
CA LEU A 21 12.78 -16.63 17.18
C LEU A 21 14.31 -16.56 17.40
N ASN A 22 14.96 -15.60 16.79
CA ASN A 22 16.41 -15.40 16.89
C ASN A 22 16.82 -14.48 18.06
N ASP A 23 15.87 -13.96 18.84
CA ASP A 23 16.20 -13.14 20.02
C ASP A 23 16.77 -14.07 21.13
N ASN A 24 18.07 -13.91 21.38
CA ASN A 24 18.78 -14.69 22.42
C ASN A 24 18.43 -14.24 23.86
N LYS A 25 17.69 -13.15 24.00
CA LYS A 25 17.16 -12.67 25.31
C LYS A 25 15.87 -13.38 25.70
N LEU A 26 15.26 -14.14 24.78
CA LEU A 26 14.07 -14.93 25.08
C LEU A 26 14.41 -16.41 25.25
N SER A 27 13.92 -17.00 26.34
CA SER A 27 14.06 -18.43 26.59
C SER A 27 13.29 -19.26 25.56
N ALA A 28 13.69 -20.51 25.35
CA ALA A 28 12.97 -21.43 24.47
C ALA A 28 11.51 -21.64 24.94
N THR A 29 11.29 -21.71 26.26
CA THR A 29 9.94 -21.80 26.85
C THR A 29 9.10 -20.55 26.55
N ALA A 30 9.70 -19.34 26.61
CA ALA A 30 8.98 -18.11 26.26
C ALA A 30 8.59 -18.10 24.77
N LYS A 31 9.49 -18.52 23.88
CA LYS A 31 9.19 -18.67 22.45
C LYS A 31 8.09 -19.70 22.18
N GLY A 32 8.10 -20.83 22.88
CA GLY A 32 7.06 -21.85 22.81
C GLY A 32 5.69 -21.35 23.30
N VAL A 33 5.66 -20.65 24.43
CA VAL A 33 4.43 -20.04 24.97
C VAL A 33 3.87 -19.02 23.99
N LEU A 34 4.73 -18.20 23.37
CA LEU A 34 4.29 -17.24 22.37
C LEU A 34 3.71 -17.93 21.13
N ALA A 35 4.38 -18.98 20.62
CA ALA A 35 3.89 -19.77 19.49
C ALA A 35 2.49 -20.31 19.75
N PHE A 36 2.28 -20.89 20.91
CA PHE A 36 0.98 -21.40 21.33
C PHE A 36 -0.07 -20.30 21.42
N LEU A 37 0.24 -19.15 22.04
CA LEU A 37 -0.70 -18.04 22.19
C LEU A 37 -1.11 -17.45 20.85
N LEU A 38 -0.18 -17.37 19.88
CA LEU A 38 -0.45 -16.90 18.52
C LEU A 38 -1.22 -17.94 17.68
N SER A 39 -1.20 -19.21 18.04
CA SER A 39 -1.98 -20.25 17.37
C SER A 39 -3.45 -20.29 17.78
N LEU A 40 -3.83 -19.60 18.85
CA LEU A 40 -5.21 -19.55 19.32
C LEU A 40 -6.04 -18.60 18.44
N PRO A 41 -7.33 -18.91 18.20
CA PRO A 41 -8.22 -17.98 17.47
C PRO A 41 -8.27 -16.58 18.11
N SER A 42 -8.44 -15.53 17.30
CA SER A 42 -8.39 -14.13 17.75
C SER A 42 -9.32 -13.78 18.91
N ASN A 43 -10.43 -14.49 19.05
CA ASN A 43 -11.41 -14.29 20.12
C ASN A 43 -11.27 -15.29 21.28
N HIS A 44 -10.22 -16.11 21.30
CA HIS A 44 -10.03 -17.11 22.31
C HIS A 44 -9.52 -16.50 23.61
N ASN A 45 -10.29 -16.67 24.69
CA ASN A 45 -9.90 -16.23 26.04
C ASN A 45 -9.30 -17.41 26.81
N ILE A 46 -8.03 -17.35 27.14
CA ILE A 46 -7.35 -18.32 27.95
C ILE A 46 -6.91 -17.69 29.29
N ASN A 47 -7.05 -18.45 30.35
CA ASN A 47 -6.55 -18.05 31.66
C ASN A 47 -5.07 -18.41 31.77
N LYS A 48 -4.23 -17.55 32.33
CA LYS A 48 -2.80 -17.83 32.51
C LYS A 48 -2.52 -19.14 33.24
N LYS A 49 -3.37 -19.52 34.16
CA LYS A 49 -3.28 -20.83 34.88
C LYS A 49 -3.55 -22.03 33.96
N ASP A 50 -4.33 -21.84 32.91
CA ASP A 50 -4.71 -22.91 31.98
C ASP A 50 -3.58 -23.29 31.02
N LEU A 51 -2.50 -22.48 30.93
CA LEU A 51 -1.34 -22.83 30.11
C LEU A 51 -0.74 -24.19 30.48
N THR A 52 -0.81 -24.59 31.78
CA THR A 52 -0.33 -25.91 32.24
C THR A 52 -1.07 -27.09 31.61
N LYS A 53 -2.24 -26.87 31.01
CA LYS A 53 -2.97 -27.91 30.28
C LYS A 53 -2.37 -28.23 28.90
N TYR A 54 -1.57 -27.31 28.37
CA TYR A 54 -1.03 -27.40 27.02
C TYR A 54 0.48 -27.62 26.95
N PHE A 55 1.17 -27.55 28.12
CA PHE A 55 2.62 -27.69 28.22
C PHE A 55 2.98 -28.71 29.29
N LYS A 56 4.09 -29.42 29.09
CA LYS A 56 4.63 -30.35 30.09
C LYS A 56 5.30 -29.63 31.27
N GLU A 57 5.68 -28.38 31.06
CA GLU A 57 6.32 -27.52 32.06
C GLU A 57 5.33 -27.14 33.17
N GLY A 58 5.83 -27.15 34.41
CA GLY A 58 5.04 -26.73 35.55
C GLY A 58 4.69 -25.24 35.53
N TYR A 59 3.63 -24.89 36.27
CA TYR A 59 3.11 -23.52 36.34
C TYR A 59 4.19 -22.43 36.57
N TYR A 60 5.19 -22.74 37.43
CA TYR A 60 6.26 -21.75 37.71
C TYR A 60 7.11 -21.42 36.50
N ALA A 61 7.51 -22.43 35.73
CA ALA A 61 8.31 -22.22 34.50
C ALA A 61 7.52 -21.46 33.43
N LEU A 62 6.26 -21.83 33.22
CA LEU A 62 5.36 -21.15 32.28
C LEU A 62 5.07 -19.70 32.71
N ASN A 63 4.89 -19.48 34.02
CA ASN A 63 4.72 -18.12 34.54
C ASN A 63 5.95 -17.26 34.34
N LYS A 64 7.15 -17.80 34.54
CA LYS A 64 8.42 -17.11 34.28
C LYS A 64 8.56 -16.76 32.81
N ALA A 65 8.28 -17.69 31.91
CA ALA A 65 8.29 -17.47 30.46
C ALA A 65 7.28 -16.41 30.03
N PHE A 66 6.10 -16.42 30.63
CA PHE A 66 5.06 -15.42 30.35
C PHE A 66 5.47 -14.00 30.82
N GLU A 67 6.04 -13.88 32.03
CA GLU A 67 6.55 -12.58 32.53
C GLU A 67 7.76 -12.08 31.71
N GLU A 68 8.55 -13.00 31.14
CA GLU A 68 9.61 -12.67 30.20
C GLU A 68 9.03 -12.02 28.92
N LEU A 69 7.95 -12.59 28.34
CA LEU A 69 7.24 -12.00 27.20
C LEU A 69 6.62 -10.63 27.53
N VAL A 70 6.12 -10.46 28.76
CA VAL A 70 5.63 -9.15 29.26
C VAL A 70 6.77 -8.15 29.35
N LYS A 71 7.92 -8.55 29.95
CA LYS A 71 9.12 -7.72 30.06
C LYS A 71 9.63 -7.25 28.70
N HIS A 72 9.59 -8.13 27.70
CA HIS A 72 9.97 -7.83 26.32
C HIS A 72 8.85 -7.20 25.49
N ARG A 73 7.68 -6.90 26.11
CA ARG A 73 6.54 -6.18 25.49
C ARG A 73 5.89 -6.88 24.30
N ILE A 74 6.06 -8.16 24.22
CA ILE A 74 5.34 -9.03 23.30
C ILE A 74 3.93 -9.26 23.85
N ILE A 75 3.80 -9.33 25.18
CA ILE A 75 2.53 -9.37 25.89
C ILE A 75 2.32 -8.06 26.65
N HIS A 76 1.20 -7.40 26.41
CA HIS A 76 0.78 -6.20 27.13
C HIS A 76 -0.13 -6.57 28.29
N LYS A 77 0.29 -6.18 29.50
CA LYS A 77 -0.48 -6.32 30.75
C LYS A 77 -1.28 -5.04 30.97
N ILE A 78 -2.60 -5.14 31.03
CA ILE A 78 -3.53 -4.01 31.19
C ILE A 78 -4.30 -4.20 32.49
N GLU A 79 -4.32 -3.18 33.35
CA GLU A 79 -5.16 -3.19 34.54
C GLU A 79 -6.63 -3.01 34.17
N VAL A 80 -7.47 -3.89 34.66
CA VAL A 80 -8.92 -3.79 34.50
C VAL A 80 -9.52 -3.26 35.79
N ARG A 81 -10.29 -2.18 35.69
CA ARG A 81 -11.01 -1.56 36.80
C ARG A 81 -12.51 -1.55 36.51
N ASP A 82 -13.34 -1.59 37.55
CA ASP A 82 -14.77 -1.44 37.38
C ASP A 82 -15.19 0.03 37.17
N LYS A 83 -16.50 0.26 36.95
CA LYS A 83 -17.05 1.61 36.75
C LYS A 83 -16.85 2.55 37.98
N LYS A 84 -16.50 1.99 39.14
CA LYS A 84 -16.21 2.73 40.38
C LYS A 84 -14.70 2.89 40.64
N GLY A 85 -13.85 2.42 39.70
CA GLY A 85 -12.39 2.53 39.82
C GLY A 85 -11.72 1.39 40.59
N HIS A 86 -12.43 0.40 41.13
CA HIS A 86 -11.86 -0.70 41.87
C HIS A 86 -11.15 -1.69 40.93
N PHE A 87 -9.99 -2.17 41.38
CA PHE A 87 -9.18 -3.12 40.65
C PHE A 87 -9.88 -4.50 40.52
N LYS A 88 -10.04 -4.99 39.28
CA LYS A 88 -10.67 -6.30 38.96
C LYS A 88 -9.68 -7.34 38.46
N GLY A 89 -8.45 -6.97 38.15
CA GLY A 89 -7.44 -7.90 37.68
C GLY A 89 -6.65 -7.35 36.50
N TYR A 90 -6.05 -8.24 35.75
CA TYR A 90 -5.26 -7.92 34.56
C TYR A 90 -5.82 -8.60 33.34
N GLU A 91 -5.86 -7.87 32.22
CA GLU A 91 -6.04 -8.39 30.87
C GLU A 91 -4.68 -8.41 30.17
N TYR A 92 -4.45 -9.41 29.33
CA TYR A 92 -3.19 -9.56 28.61
C TYR A 92 -3.47 -9.60 27.11
N LYS A 93 -2.82 -8.70 26.36
CA LYS A 93 -2.90 -8.65 24.90
C LYS A 93 -1.59 -9.12 24.30
N VAL A 94 -1.65 -10.18 23.49
CA VAL A 94 -0.50 -10.74 22.78
C VAL A 94 -0.35 -10.04 21.44
N HIS A 95 0.85 -9.67 21.07
CA HIS A 95 1.17 -9.03 19.79
C HIS A 95 2.25 -9.82 19.06
N GLU A 96 2.15 -9.91 17.76
CA GLU A 96 3.17 -10.53 16.90
C GLU A 96 4.52 -9.79 16.96
N PHE A 97 4.50 -8.49 17.30
CA PHE A 97 5.69 -7.65 17.45
C PHE A 97 5.69 -6.92 18.79
N PRO A 98 6.89 -6.74 19.40
CA PRO A 98 7.01 -5.96 20.63
C PRO A 98 6.55 -4.52 20.38
N LYS A 99 5.57 -4.03 21.15
CA LYS A 99 5.21 -2.61 21.10
C LYS A 99 6.31 -1.76 21.70
N LYS A 100 6.75 -0.73 20.94
CA LYS A 100 7.69 0.28 21.43
C LYS A 100 7.06 1.07 22.59
N ARG A 101 7.86 1.50 23.60
CA ARG A 101 7.40 2.47 24.62
C ARG A 101 6.97 3.75 23.91
N VAL A 102 5.93 4.40 24.44
CA VAL A 102 5.64 5.82 24.22
C VAL A 102 6.81 6.71 24.79
N GLY A 103 8.01 6.24 24.78
CA GLY A 103 9.21 6.93 25.23
C GLY A 103 10.51 6.37 24.68
N ASP A 104 10.50 5.18 24.05
CA ASP A 104 11.64 4.57 23.35
C ASP A 104 11.64 4.90 21.85
N GLN A 105 11.04 6.00 21.50
CA GLN A 105 11.35 6.64 20.23
C GLN A 105 12.83 7.06 20.30
N LYS A 106 13.76 6.19 19.88
CA LYS A 106 14.92 6.73 19.17
C LYS A 106 14.30 7.63 18.13
N LYS A 107 14.54 8.93 18.25
CA LYS A 107 14.08 10.00 17.39
C LYS A 107 13.69 9.49 15.99
N VAL A 108 12.48 8.94 15.82
CA VAL A 108 11.66 9.35 14.72
C VAL A 108 11.58 10.83 14.94
N LEU A 109 12.11 11.63 14.04
CA LEU A 109 12.01 13.07 14.10
C LEU A 109 10.61 13.39 14.62
N PRO A 110 10.46 14.24 15.66
CA PRO A 110 9.18 14.50 16.28
C PRO A 110 8.23 14.85 15.15
N SER A 111 7.01 14.30 15.18
CA SER A 111 5.90 14.91 14.46
C SER A 111 5.92 16.37 14.91
N ARG A 112 6.56 17.23 14.10
CA ARG A 112 6.50 18.66 14.34
C ARG A 112 5.03 18.98 14.28
N ASN A 113 4.45 19.39 15.40
CA ASN A 113 3.19 20.12 15.39
C ASN A 113 3.46 21.41 14.60
N TYR A 114 3.37 21.28 13.26
CA TYR A 114 3.49 22.42 12.38
C TYR A 114 2.32 23.36 12.68
N ARG A 115 2.63 24.56 13.15
CA ARG A 115 1.65 25.64 13.17
C ARG A 115 1.23 25.89 11.72
N LYS A 116 0.01 26.34 11.50
CA LYS A 116 -0.50 26.66 10.15
C LYS A 116 0.46 27.54 9.32
N SER A 117 1.25 28.41 10.00
CA SER A 117 2.33 29.23 9.42
C SER A 117 3.55 28.43 8.95
N ASP A 118 3.87 27.29 9.60
CA ASP A 118 5.02 26.46 9.26
C ASP A 118 4.70 25.55 8.05
N ILE A 119 3.41 25.17 7.88
CA ILE A 119 2.90 24.44 6.72
C ILE A 119 3.03 25.32 5.48
N GLN A 120 2.62 26.58 5.52
CA GLN A 120 2.74 27.51 4.40
C GLN A 120 4.20 27.74 3.92
N LYS A 121 5.18 27.78 4.84
CA LYS A 121 6.60 27.91 4.49
C LYS A 121 7.19 26.60 3.91
N SER A 122 6.71 25.42 4.34
CA SER A 122 7.15 24.14 3.79
C SER A 122 6.54 23.88 2.41
N ASP A 123 5.34 24.37 2.12
CA ASP A 123 4.65 24.22 0.85
C ASP A 123 5.42 24.87 -0.31
N GLU A 124 5.93 26.08 -0.11
CA GLU A 124 6.75 26.79 -1.13
C GLU A 124 8.06 26.05 -1.44
N VAL A 125 8.58 25.27 -0.49
CA VAL A 125 9.87 24.57 -0.63
C VAL A 125 9.72 23.22 -1.37
N LEU A 126 8.57 22.54 -1.28
CA LEU A 126 8.39 21.18 -1.78
C LEU A 126 7.58 21.10 -3.08
N ILE A 127 6.59 21.97 -3.25
CA ILE A 127 5.63 21.91 -4.35
C ILE A 127 6.30 22.29 -5.69
N ASN A 128 5.94 21.55 -6.73
CA ASN A 128 6.44 21.69 -8.11
C ASN A 128 7.97 21.49 -8.21
N LYS A 129 8.50 20.59 -7.38
CA LYS A 129 9.93 20.24 -7.36
C LYS A 129 10.16 18.75 -7.54
N ILE A 130 11.34 18.48 -8.07
CA ILE A 130 11.94 17.15 -8.13
C ILE A 130 13.14 17.13 -7.21
N PHE A 131 13.39 16.00 -6.58
CA PHE A 131 14.48 15.78 -5.63
C PHE A 131 15.35 14.63 -6.11
N ASN A 132 16.65 14.88 -6.27
CA ASN A 132 17.62 13.84 -6.57
C ASN A 132 18.08 13.19 -5.27
N GLU A 133 17.23 12.33 -4.72
CA GLU A 133 17.48 11.65 -3.44
C GLU A 133 16.56 10.44 -3.29
N ASP A 134 16.83 9.62 -2.29
CA ASP A 134 15.94 8.54 -1.89
C ASP A 134 14.57 9.09 -1.49
N CYS A 135 13.50 8.44 -1.97
CA CYS A 135 12.12 8.87 -1.70
C CYS A 135 11.76 8.93 -0.21
N LEU A 136 12.41 8.12 0.64
CA LEU A 136 12.24 8.19 2.10
C LEU A 136 12.75 9.51 2.66
N LEU A 137 13.85 10.06 2.11
CA LEU A 137 14.35 11.38 2.49
C LEU A 137 13.38 12.48 2.07
N THR A 138 12.87 12.42 0.85
CA THR A 138 11.86 13.38 0.38
C THR A 138 10.60 13.32 1.24
N MET A 139 10.06 12.11 1.50
CA MET A 139 8.87 11.95 2.34
C MET A 139 9.10 12.40 3.78
N SER A 140 10.32 12.30 4.32
CA SER A 140 10.62 12.79 5.68
C SER A 140 10.47 14.31 5.83
N LYS A 141 10.51 15.05 4.72
CA LYS A 141 10.29 16.51 4.67
C LYS A 141 8.81 16.87 4.55
N MET A 142 7.96 15.92 4.16
CA MET A 142 6.52 16.12 3.98
C MET A 142 5.78 15.94 5.31
N PRO A 143 4.79 16.79 5.61
CA PRO A 143 3.90 16.57 6.75
C PRO A 143 2.98 15.37 6.52
N ASP A 144 2.33 14.90 7.58
CA ASP A 144 1.28 13.90 7.49
C ASP A 144 0.08 14.46 6.71
N ASN A 145 -0.59 13.61 5.91
CA ASN A 145 -1.79 13.99 5.14
C ASN A 145 -1.54 15.18 4.19
N TYR A 146 -0.50 15.09 3.39
CA TYR A 146 -0.04 16.17 2.50
C TYR A 146 -0.39 15.97 1.03
N VAL A 147 -0.32 14.73 0.52
CA VAL A 147 -0.46 14.36 -0.89
C VAL A 147 -1.88 13.88 -1.19
N ASP A 148 -2.46 14.31 -2.32
CA ASP A 148 -3.79 13.87 -2.76
C ASP A 148 -3.72 12.56 -3.56
N LEU A 149 -2.74 12.45 -4.47
CA LEU A 149 -2.51 11.26 -5.29
C LEU A 149 -1.04 10.85 -5.26
N VAL A 150 -0.79 9.57 -5.01
CA VAL A 150 0.48 8.92 -5.37
C VAL A 150 0.24 8.12 -6.63
N LEU A 151 0.99 8.39 -7.69
CA LEU A 151 0.95 7.63 -8.95
C LEU A 151 2.38 7.24 -9.31
N THR A 152 2.69 5.97 -9.20
CA THR A 152 4.05 5.49 -9.32
C THR A 152 4.15 4.03 -9.75
N SER A 153 5.31 3.68 -10.32
CA SER A 153 5.70 2.31 -10.62
C SER A 153 7.03 2.02 -9.92
N PRO A 154 7.07 1.16 -8.90
CA PRO A 154 8.29 0.87 -8.16
C PRO A 154 9.31 0.13 -9.02
N PRO A 155 10.59 0.08 -8.62
CA PRO A 155 11.54 -0.83 -9.23
C PRO A 155 11.04 -2.27 -9.08
N TYR A 156 10.93 -2.99 -10.21
CA TYR A 156 10.51 -4.38 -10.21
C TYR A 156 11.70 -5.27 -9.85
N ASP A 157 11.61 -6.06 -8.85
CA ASP A 157 12.59 -7.07 -8.40
C ASP A 157 13.94 -7.05 -9.20
N HIS A 158 14.49 -8.19 -9.55
CA HIS A 158 15.73 -8.30 -10.36
C HIS A 158 15.52 -8.14 -11.87
N LEU A 159 14.37 -7.61 -12.32
CA LEU A 159 14.03 -7.52 -13.73
C LEU A 159 14.86 -6.48 -14.51
N ARG A 160 15.42 -5.48 -13.82
CA ARG A 160 16.26 -4.44 -14.44
C ARG A 160 17.39 -4.03 -13.48
N SER A 161 18.57 -3.84 -14.01
CA SER A 161 19.67 -3.17 -13.31
C SER A 161 19.44 -1.66 -13.40
N TYR A 162 18.89 -1.07 -12.37
CA TYR A 162 18.99 0.37 -12.17
C TYR A 162 20.40 0.65 -11.66
N ASN A 163 21.19 1.46 -12.34
CA ASN A 163 22.61 1.74 -12.11
C ASN A 163 22.96 1.98 -10.63
N GLY A 164 22.99 0.90 -9.83
CA GLY A 164 23.36 0.93 -8.41
C GLY A 164 22.58 -0.08 -7.58
N ASN A 165 23.25 -0.68 -6.62
CA ASN A 165 22.73 -1.67 -5.66
C ASN A 165 21.81 -1.04 -4.59
N ASN A 166 20.83 -0.27 -4.96
CA ASN A 166 19.90 0.31 -3.99
C ASN A 166 18.86 -0.73 -3.60
N LYS A 167 18.97 -1.22 -2.40
CA LYS A 167 18.05 -2.17 -1.81
C LYS A 167 16.70 -1.46 -1.58
N PHE A 168 15.73 -1.70 -2.45
CA PHE A 168 14.37 -1.18 -2.32
C PHE A 168 13.72 -1.73 -1.04
N GLU A 169 13.51 -0.84 -0.06
CA GLU A 169 12.89 -1.18 1.22
C GLU A 169 11.38 -0.92 1.16
N PHE A 170 10.66 -1.76 0.40
CA PHE A 170 9.23 -1.59 0.12
C PHE A 170 8.39 -1.28 1.37
N GLU A 171 8.56 -2.03 2.46
CA GLU A 171 7.75 -1.85 3.67
C GLU A 171 7.87 -0.45 4.26
N LYS A 172 9.09 0.10 4.28
CA LYS A 172 9.31 1.48 4.77
C LYS A 172 8.67 2.50 3.86
N VAL A 173 8.82 2.32 2.54
CA VAL A 173 8.20 3.21 1.54
C VAL A 173 6.68 3.17 1.66
N ALA A 174 6.07 1.99 1.77
CA ALA A 174 4.62 1.84 1.90
C ALA A 174 4.05 2.55 3.16
N VAL A 175 4.76 2.44 4.30
CA VAL A 175 4.38 3.11 5.54
C VAL A 175 4.47 4.63 5.40
N GLU A 176 5.55 5.16 4.80
CA GLU A 176 5.73 6.58 4.60
C GLU A 176 4.75 7.15 3.57
N LEU A 177 4.50 6.45 2.46
CA LEU A 177 3.45 6.82 1.50
C LEU A 177 2.09 6.91 2.18
N THR A 178 1.77 5.95 3.04
CA THR A 178 0.51 5.98 3.81
C THR A 178 0.46 7.16 4.78
N ARG A 179 1.58 7.53 5.40
CA ARG A 179 1.66 8.69 6.30
C ARG A 179 1.38 9.99 5.55
N VAL A 180 2.09 10.22 4.44
CA VAL A 180 1.99 11.47 3.66
C VAL A 180 0.70 11.58 2.85
N LEU A 181 0.03 10.46 2.55
CA LEU A 181 -1.25 10.46 1.84
C LEU A 181 -2.35 11.09 2.69
N LYS A 182 -3.15 11.98 2.11
CA LYS A 182 -4.35 12.57 2.76
C LYS A 182 -5.43 11.52 3.01
N THR A 183 -6.27 11.74 4.02
CA THR A 183 -7.53 11.01 4.15
C THR A 183 -8.40 11.27 2.92
N GLY A 184 -8.88 10.20 2.26
CA GLY A 184 -9.56 10.27 0.96
C GLY A 184 -8.61 10.38 -0.23
N GLY A 185 -7.31 10.49 0.00
CA GLY A 185 -6.29 10.42 -1.05
C GLY A 185 -6.12 9.01 -1.60
N VAL A 186 -5.48 8.92 -2.76
CA VAL A 186 -5.34 7.67 -3.53
C VAL A 186 -3.87 7.32 -3.79
N ILE A 187 -3.53 6.05 -3.69
CA ILE A 187 -2.29 5.49 -4.24
C ILE A 187 -2.66 4.61 -5.44
N VAL A 188 -2.10 4.92 -6.60
CA VAL A 188 -2.07 4.02 -7.76
C VAL A 188 -0.68 3.40 -7.82
N TRP A 189 -0.62 2.11 -7.54
CA TRP A 189 0.60 1.32 -7.49
C TRP A 189 0.68 0.40 -8.70
N ILE A 190 1.53 0.76 -9.67
CA ILE A 190 1.66 0.02 -10.93
C ILE A 190 2.82 -0.95 -10.81
N VAL A 191 2.54 -2.26 -10.84
CA VAL A 191 3.55 -3.28 -10.58
C VAL A 191 3.32 -4.55 -11.39
N GLY A 192 4.41 -5.13 -11.87
CA GLY A 192 4.44 -6.46 -12.47
C GLY A 192 5.26 -7.43 -11.64
N ASP A 193 5.08 -8.72 -11.89
CA ASP A 193 5.86 -9.77 -11.26
C ASP A 193 7.06 -10.20 -12.13
N GLY A 194 8.18 -10.45 -11.49
CA GLY A 194 9.34 -11.06 -12.11
C GLY A 194 9.22 -12.58 -12.13
N MET A 195 10.14 -13.20 -12.90
CA MET A 195 10.29 -14.66 -12.96
C MET A 195 11.61 -15.06 -12.27
N TYR A 196 11.52 -15.97 -11.32
CA TYR A 196 12.68 -16.52 -10.65
C TYR A 196 12.57 -18.05 -10.56
N LYS A 197 13.58 -18.77 -11.09
CA LYS A 197 13.62 -20.25 -11.11
C LYS A 197 12.32 -20.90 -11.59
N GLY A 198 11.73 -20.37 -12.65
CA GLY A 198 10.52 -20.92 -13.24
C GLY A 198 9.22 -20.60 -12.49
N SER A 199 9.25 -19.74 -11.49
CA SER A 199 8.07 -19.27 -10.74
C SER A 199 7.95 -17.77 -10.83
N GLU A 200 6.73 -17.24 -10.87
CA GLU A 200 6.48 -15.82 -10.61
C GLU A 200 6.86 -15.49 -9.17
N THR A 201 7.38 -14.27 -8.96
CA THR A 201 7.82 -13.82 -7.64
C THR A 201 6.66 -13.58 -6.69
N GLY A 202 5.48 -13.25 -7.22
CA GLY A 202 4.30 -12.85 -6.46
C GLY A 202 4.51 -11.56 -5.66
N THR A 203 5.47 -10.73 -6.10
CA THR A 203 5.79 -9.46 -5.44
C THR A 203 4.62 -8.50 -5.48
N SER A 204 3.90 -8.43 -6.61
CA SER A 204 2.71 -7.60 -6.77
C SER A 204 1.65 -7.91 -5.71
N LEU A 205 1.37 -9.20 -5.48
CA LEU A 205 0.40 -9.66 -4.50
C LEU A 205 0.85 -9.35 -3.06
N LYS A 206 2.13 -9.60 -2.74
CA LYS A 206 2.70 -9.30 -1.41
C LYS A 206 2.62 -7.81 -1.09
N GLN A 207 2.94 -6.96 -2.06
CA GLN A 207 2.88 -5.51 -1.91
C GLN A 207 1.44 -5.03 -1.73
N ALA A 208 0.50 -5.56 -2.52
CA ALA A 208 -0.91 -5.21 -2.40
C ALA A 208 -1.49 -5.59 -1.03
N LEU A 209 -1.18 -6.80 -0.53
CA LEU A 209 -1.60 -7.26 0.79
C LEU A 209 -0.96 -6.42 1.90
N PHE A 210 0.31 -6.05 1.78
CA PHE A 210 0.98 -5.21 2.78
C PHE A 210 0.33 -3.83 2.91
N PHE A 211 0.02 -3.15 1.81
CA PHE A 211 -0.72 -1.88 1.84
C PHE A 211 -2.07 -2.01 2.55
N ARG A 212 -2.79 -3.11 2.28
CA ARG A 212 -4.10 -3.34 2.89
C ARG A 212 -4.01 -3.71 4.37
N GLU A 213 -3.16 -4.66 4.74
CA GLU A 213 -3.15 -5.30 6.05
C GLU A 213 -2.24 -4.60 7.05
N ASN A 214 -1.07 -4.13 6.60
CA ASN A 214 -0.08 -3.51 7.46
C ASN A 214 -0.17 -1.98 7.48
N CYS A 215 -0.56 -1.37 6.36
CA CYS A 215 -0.74 0.08 6.27
C CYS A 215 -2.18 0.53 6.52
N GLY A 216 -3.15 -0.38 6.55
CA GLY A 216 -4.57 -0.09 6.79
C GLY A 216 -5.25 0.68 5.66
N LEU A 217 -4.69 0.63 4.44
CA LEU A 217 -5.32 1.21 3.26
C LEU A 217 -6.45 0.32 2.76
N ARG A 218 -7.48 0.94 2.23
CA ARG A 218 -8.53 0.22 1.53
C ARG A 218 -8.11 -0.08 0.11
N LEU A 219 -8.08 -1.34 -0.30
CA LEU A 219 -7.98 -1.71 -1.71
C LEU A 219 -9.30 -1.31 -2.38
N HIS A 220 -9.27 -0.20 -3.13
CA HIS A 220 -10.44 0.37 -3.77
C HIS A 220 -10.76 -0.37 -5.07
N ASP A 221 -9.76 -0.59 -5.91
CA ASP A 221 -9.92 -1.33 -7.17
C ASP A 221 -8.62 -2.11 -7.50
N THR A 222 -8.78 -3.21 -8.21
CA THR A 222 -7.70 -3.96 -8.85
C THR A 222 -7.85 -3.80 -10.35
N MET A 223 -7.03 -2.94 -10.94
CA MET A 223 -7.07 -2.62 -12.35
C MET A 223 -5.92 -3.31 -13.08
N ILE A 224 -6.10 -3.50 -14.39
CA ILE A 224 -5.13 -4.12 -15.27
C ILE A 224 -4.70 -3.12 -16.34
N PHE A 225 -3.39 -2.88 -16.42
CA PHE A 225 -2.76 -2.23 -17.56
C PHE A 225 -2.42 -3.28 -18.61
N GLU A 226 -3.26 -3.41 -19.63
CA GLU A 226 -3.04 -4.31 -20.76
C GLU A 226 -2.15 -3.61 -21.80
N LYS A 227 -1.03 -4.25 -22.15
CA LYS A 227 -0.08 -3.78 -23.15
C LYS A 227 -0.40 -4.36 -24.51
N ASN A 228 -0.18 -3.58 -25.55
CA ASN A 228 -0.39 -4.06 -26.94
C ASN A 228 0.71 -5.00 -27.43
N THR A 229 1.83 -5.06 -26.71
CA THR A 229 2.99 -5.90 -27.03
C THR A 229 3.36 -6.77 -25.84
N THR A 230 4.01 -7.90 -26.15
CA THR A 230 4.59 -8.76 -25.14
C THR A 230 5.69 -8.02 -24.39
N THR A 231 5.65 -8.07 -23.06
CA THR A 231 6.65 -7.40 -22.24
C THR A 231 7.87 -8.29 -22.07
N TYR A 232 9.03 -7.66 -22.14
CA TYR A 232 10.27 -8.30 -21.72
C TYR A 232 10.22 -8.50 -20.17
N PRO A 233 10.64 -9.64 -19.62
CA PRO A 233 11.36 -10.74 -20.28
C PRO A 233 10.50 -11.97 -20.63
N ALA A 234 9.36 -11.77 -21.21
CA ALA A 234 8.49 -12.88 -21.57
C ALA A 234 9.02 -13.60 -22.82
N LYS A 235 10.11 -14.36 -22.69
CA LYS A 235 10.32 -15.47 -23.61
C LYS A 235 9.39 -16.60 -23.20
N PRO A 236 8.39 -16.95 -23.99
CA PRO A 236 7.64 -18.16 -23.75
C PRO A 236 8.62 -19.33 -23.86
N ASP A 237 8.86 -20.00 -22.75
CA ASP A 237 9.65 -21.26 -22.71
C ASP A 237 8.82 -22.46 -23.20
N GLY A 238 7.68 -22.19 -23.84
CA GLY A 238 6.72 -23.20 -24.29
C GLY A 238 5.80 -23.72 -23.18
N MET A 239 6.01 -23.31 -21.92
CA MET A 239 5.22 -23.76 -20.77
C MET A 239 4.33 -22.67 -20.17
N ARG A 240 4.43 -21.43 -20.67
CA ARG A 240 3.67 -20.27 -20.16
C ARG A 240 3.09 -19.43 -21.30
N TYR A 241 1.97 -18.81 -21.03
CA TYR A 241 1.48 -17.75 -21.90
C TYR A 241 2.35 -16.51 -21.74
N THR A 242 2.47 -15.74 -22.83
CA THR A 242 3.22 -14.48 -22.80
C THR A 242 2.49 -13.45 -21.96
N GLN A 243 3.19 -12.87 -21.00
CA GLN A 243 2.64 -11.81 -20.15
C GLN A 243 2.46 -10.51 -20.94
N CYS A 244 1.26 -9.96 -20.91
CA CYS A 244 0.92 -8.72 -21.61
C CYS A 244 0.29 -7.66 -20.71
N PHE A 245 0.39 -7.79 -19.40
CA PHE A 245 -0.24 -6.86 -18.48
C PHE A 245 0.63 -6.56 -17.24
N GLU A 246 0.29 -5.46 -16.55
CA GLU A 246 0.73 -5.13 -15.21
C GLU A 246 -0.49 -4.83 -14.34
N TYR A 247 -0.38 -5.05 -13.04
CA TYR A 247 -1.40 -4.64 -12.08
C TYR A 247 -1.31 -3.12 -11.83
N MET A 248 -2.47 -2.49 -11.70
CA MET A 248 -2.63 -1.14 -11.17
C MET A 248 -3.52 -1.25 -9.94
N TYR A 249 -2.90 -1.40 -8.76
CA TYR A 249 -3.65 -1.44 -7.51
C TYR A 249 -4.01 -0.02 -7.08
N VAL A 250 -5.29 0.22 -6.87
CA VAL A 250 -5.81 1.51 -6.41
C VAL A 250 -6.18 1.40 -4.94
N PHE A 251 -5.45 2.14 -4.10
CA PHE A 251 -5.72 2.18 -2.67
C PHE A 251 -6.25 3.54 -2.25
N SER A 252 -7.09 3.57 -1.21
CA SER A 252 -7.55 4.81 -0.59
C SER A 252 -7.34 4.81 0.91
N LYS A 253 -7.04 5.98 1.50
CA LYS A 253 -6.83 6.15 2.94
C LYS A 253 -8.11 6.58 3.64
N GLY A 254 -8.46 5.91 4.74
CA GLY A 254 -9.56 6.31 5.62
C GLY A 254 -10.97 6.11 5.08
N GLY A 255 -11.14 5.44 3.93
CA GLY A 255 -12.44 5.18 3.34
C GLY A 255 -12.46 5.21 1.82
N LYS A 256 -13.56 5.69 1.22
CA LYS A 256 -13.66 5.90 -0.23
C LYS A 256 -12.77 7.07 -0.66
N PRO A 257 -12.25 7.06 -1.93
CA PRO A 257 -11.58 8.23 -2.48
C PRO A 257 -12.44 9.48 -2.38
N LYS A 258 -11.81 10.63 -2.11
CA LYS A 258 -12.48 11.94 -2.06
C LYS A 258 -12.93 12.37 -3.46
N THR A 259 -12.05 12.18 -4.44
CA THR A 259 -12.29 12.51 -5.85
C THR A 259 -12.37 11.23 -6.67
N VAL A 260 -13.42 11.10 -7.48
CA VAL A 260 -13.64 9.98 -8.41
C VAL A 260 -14.29 10.49 -9.67
N ASN A 261 -13.50 10.81 -10.69
CA ASN A 261 -13.95 11.27 -12.01
C ASN A 261 -13.81 10.11 -13.01
N LEU A 262 -14.80 9.21 -13.03
CA LEU A 262 -14.75 8.04 -13.90
C LEU A 262 -14.77 8.44 -15.38
N ILE A 263 -13.89 7.84 -16.16
CA ILE A 263 -13.85 8.02 -17.62
C ILE A 263 -15.03 7.28 -18.25
N ILE A 264 -15.91 8.03 -18.92
CA ILE A 264 -17.15 7.53 -19.50
C ILE A 264 -16.99 7.43 -21.02
N ASP A 265 -16.32 6.40 -21.50
CA ASP A 265 -16.01 6.20 -22.92
C ASP A 265 -16.40 4.81 -23.47
N LYS A 266 -16.90 3.93 -22.62
CA LYS A 266 -17.36 2.61 -23.03
C LYS A 266 -18.72 2.70 -23.70
N LYS A 267 -18.78 2.57 -25.03
CA LYS A 267 -20.05 2.55 -25.78
C LYS A 267 -20.88 1.31 -25.45
N ASN A 268 -22.13 1.54 -25.09
CA ASN A 268 -23.06 0.46 -24.76
C ASN A 268 -23.80 -0.02 -26.00
N ARG A 269 -23.73 -1.33 -26.26
CA ARG A 269 -24.37 -1.97 -27.41
C ARG A 269 -25.91 -1.80 -27.40
N TRP A 270 -26.51 -1.73 -26.24
CA TRP A 270 -27.96 -1.73 -26.03
C TRP A 270 -28.45 -0.39 -25.46
N SER A 271 -27.84 0.71 -25.87
CA SER A 271 -28.22 2.07 -25.47
C SER A 271 -29.71 2.32 -25.74
N GLY A 272 -30.37 3.03 -24.83
CA GLY A 272 -31.79 3.38 -24.91
C GLY A 272 -32.77 2.27 -24.50
N THR A 273 -32.32 1.04 -24.31
CA THR A 273 -33.20 -0.06 -23.88
C THR A 273 -33.31 -0.13 -22.36
N THR A 274 -34.50 -0.53 -21.88
CA THR A 274 -34.78 -0.68 -20.44
C THR A 274 -35.01 -2.14 -20.02
N ASN A 275 -35.10 -3.07 -20.97
CA ASN A 275 -35.52 -4.45 -20.73
C ASN A 275 -34.33 -5.41 -20.74
N PHE A 276 -33.74 -5.61 -19.57
CA PHE A 276 -32.73 -6.65 -19.36
C PHE A 276 -33.04 -7.44 -18.08
N GLY A 277 -33.91 -8.43 -18.20
CA GLY A 277 -34.13 -9.41 -17.16
C GLY A 277 -34.45 -8.79 -15.78
N GLN A 278 -34.27 -9.57 -14.74
CA GLN A 278 -34.40 -9.10 -13.36
C GLN A 278 -33.06 -8.54 -12.89
N LYS A 279 -33.00 -7.23 -12.64
CA LYS A 279 -31.84 -6.63 -11.97
C LYS A 279 -31.92 -6.86 -10.47
N THR A 280 -30.88 -7.43 -9.91
CA THR A 280 -30.69 -7.53 -8.46
C THR A 280 -29.56 -6.59 -8.02
N ASP A 281 -29.68 -6.08 -6.81
CA ASP A 281 -28.64 -5.32 -6.13
C ASP A 281 -28.46 -5.90 -4.72
N ARG A 282 -27.39 -5.53 -4.01
CA ARG A 282 -27.19 -5.95 -2.62
C ARG A 282 -27.58 -4.83 -1.68
N ASN A 283 -28.31 -5.17 -0.61
CA ASN A 283 -28.62 -4.25 0.47
C ASN A 283 -27.43 -4.10 1.44
N GLU A 284 -27.61 -3.32 2.50
CA GLU A 284 -26.59 -3.09 3.53
C GLU A 284 -26.16 -4.37 4.29
N ASN A 285 -27.02 -5.41 4.26
CA ASN A 285 -26.76 -6.72 4.87
C ASN A 285 -26.16 -7.74 3.88
N ASP A 286 -25.74 -7.29 2.69
CA ASP A 286 -25.21 -8.13 1.60
C ASP A 286 -26.24 -9.12 0.99
N GLU A 287 -27.54 -8.91 1.23
CA GLU A 287 -28.62 -9.72 0.68
C GLU A 287 -29.03 -9.22 -0.72
N LEU A 288 -29.34 -10.15 -1.62
CA LEU A 288 -29.80 -9.83 -2.97
C LEU A 288 -31.24 -9.32 -2.95
N ILE A 289 -31.43 -8.07 -3.36
CA ILE A 289 -32.76 -7.45 -3.50
C ILE A 289 -33.08 -7.17 -4.97
N ARG A 290 -34.36 -7.29 -5.35
CA ARG A 290 -34.82 -6.96 -6.69
C ARG A 290 -34.97 -5.46 -6.87
N VAL A 291 -34.32 -4.91 -7.90
CA VAL A 291 -34.45 -3.51 -8.29
C VAL A 291 -35.64 -3.36 -9.21
N ARG A 292 -36.67 -2.60 -8.81
CA ARG A 292 -37.90 -2.42 -9.56
C ARG A 292 -37.90 -1.26 -10.57
N LYS A 293 -36.93 -0.35 -10.51
CA LYS A 293 -36.85 0.80 -11.42
C LYS A 293 -35.67 0.64 -12.36
N PHE A 294 -35.96 0.55 -13.66
CA PHE A 294 -34.97 0.49 -14.73
C PHE A 294 -34.83 1.90 -15.33
N LYS A 295 -33.59 2.39 -15.38
CA LYS A 295 -33.26 3.54 -16.23
C LYS A 295 -32.81 3.01 -17.59
N PRO A 296 -33.09 3.73 -18.69
CA PRO A 296 -32.51 3.38 -19.99
C PRO A 296 -31.00 3.27 -19.89
N ILE A 297 -30.42 2.30 -20.59
CA ILE A 297 -28.97 2.16 -20.68
C ILE A 297 -28.44 3.42 -21.36
N PRO A 298 -27.50 4.14 -20.76
CA PRO A 298 -26.90 5.30 -21.37
C PRO A 298 -26.10 4.92 -22.64
N GLU A 299 -25.83 5.86 -23.51
CA GLU A 299 -25.02 5.59 -24.71
C GLU A 299 -23.60 5.17 -24.32
N TYR A 300 -23.03 5.80 -23.33
CA TYR A 300 -21.72 5.48 -22.78
C TYR A 300 -21.81 5.14 -21.29
N SER A 301 -20.94 4.25 -20.85
CA SER A 301 -20.76 3.86 -19.44
C SER A 301 -19.31 4.09 -19.02
N PRO A 302 -19.03 4.08 -17.71
CA PRO A 302 -17.66 4.06 -17.23
C PRO A 302 -16.86 2.95 -17.90
N ARG A 303 -15.60 3.25 -18.23
CA ARG A 303 -14.63 2.28 -18.73
C ARG A 303 -14.51 1.10 -17.75
N THR A 304 -14.19 -0.08 -18.26
CA THR A 304 -13.87 -1.23 -17.39
C THR A 304 -12.53 -1.04 -16.69
N ASN A 305 -12.23 -1.84 -15.68
CA ASN A 305 -10.94 -1.80 -14.97
C ASN A 305 -9.79 -2.49 -15.72
N ILE A 306 -9.96 -2.86 -16.99
CA ILE A 306 -8.89 -3.28 -17.88
C ILE A 306 -8.66 -2.16 -18.88
N TRP A 307 -7.51 -1.47 -18.72
CA TRP A 307 -7.13 -0.34 -19.57
C TRP A 307 -6.03 -0.75 -20.53
N ARG A 308 -6.25 -0.51 -21.82
CA ARG A 308 -5.30 -0.85 -22.88
C ARG A 308 -4.59 0.39 -23.39
N TYR A 309 -3.27 0.35 -23.35
CA TYR A 309 -2.42 1.42 -23.89
C TYR A 309 -1.36 0.84 -24.81
N VAL A 310 -1.03 1.61 -25.83
CA VAL A 310 0.08 1.29 -26.74
C VAL A 310 1.38 1.66 -26.04
N THR A 311 2.33 0.73 -26.05
CA THR A 311 3.66 0.90 -25.46
C THR A 311 4.74 0.85 -26.52
N GLY A 312 5.92 1.40 -26.22
CA GLY A 312 7.08 1.35 -27.11
C GLY A 312 7.51 2.73 -27.59
N ASN A 313 8.54 2.74 -28.40
CA ASN A 313 9.15 3.98 -28.91
C ASN A 313 8.17 4.73 -29.82
N GLY A 314 7.93 6.01 -29.51
CA GLY A 314 7.01 6.89 -30.23
C GLY A 314 5.54 6.73 -29.83
N TYR A 315 5.18 5.76 -28.94
CA TYR A 315 3.81 5.56 -28.48
C TYR A 315 3.63 5.87 -26.99
N SER A 316 4.61 5.53 -26.15
CA SER A 316 4.50 5.83 -24.71
C SER A 316 4.58 7.33 -24.43
N THR A 317 5.33 8.06 -25.21
CA THR A 317 5.52 9.53 -25.16
C THR A 317 6.04 10.03 -26.50
N GLU A 318 5.74 11.29 -26.81
CA GLU A 318 6.31 12.02 -27.96
C GLU A 318 7.76 12.50 -27.69
N ASP A 319 8.17 12.57 -26.42
CA ASP A 319 9.51 13.01 -26.03
C ASP A 319 10.54 11.93 -26.33
N LYS A 320 11.21 11.99 -27.46
CA LYS A 320 12.18 10.99 -27.92
C LYS A 320 13.29 10.71 -26.89
N PHE A 321 13.75 11.73 -26.19
CA PHE A 321 14.81 11.61 -25.18
C PHE A 321 14.35 10.90 -23.90
N ALA A 322 13.04 10.87 -23.60
CA ALA A 322 12.51 10.12 -22.47
C ALA A 322 12.81 8.62 -22.55
N HIS A 323 13.02 8.09 -23.76
CA HIS A 323 13.37 6.69 -24.00
C HIS A 323 14.79 6.30 -23.54
N GLN A 324 15.59 7.24 -23.04
CA GLN A 324 16.81 6.95 -22.30
C GLN A 324 16.50 6.21 -20.98
N HIS A 325 15.30 6.37 -20.44
CA HIS A 325 14.84 5.57 -19.30
C HIS A 325 14.27 4.21 -19.79
N PRO A 326 14.69 3.08 -19.20
CA PRO A 326 14.32 1.75 -19.70
C PRO A 326 12.87 1.34 -19.44
N ALA A 327 12.14 2.07 -18.58
CA ALA A 327 10.82 1.70 -18.09
C ALA A 327 9.86 2.89 -18.08
N ILE A 328 9.40 3.31 -19.25
CA ILE A 328 8.41 4.40 -19.37
C ILE A 328 7.02 3.78 -19.45
N PHE A 329 6.10 4.16 -18.56
CA PHE A 329 4.69 3.90 -18.80
C PHE A 329 4.06 5.00 -19.66
N PRO A 330 2.98 4.69 -20.40
CA PRO A 330 2.37 5.62 -21.34
C PRO A 330 1.86 6.90 -20.67
N GLU A 331 2.06 8.06 -21.33
CA GLU A 331 1.52 9.33 -20.86
C GLU A 331 0.00 9.29 -20.71
N ALA A 332 -0.72 8.65 -21.63
CA ALA A 332 -2.16 8.47 -21.55
C ALA A 332 -2.61 7.73 -20.29
N LEU A 333 -1.82 6.74 -19.82
CA LEU A 333 -2.12 6.03 -18.58
C LEU A 333 -1.99 6.97 -17.37
N ALA A 334 -0.94 7.78 -17.34
CA ALA A 334 -0.75 8.77 -16.27
C ALA A 334 -1.86 9.83 -16.29
N GLU A 335 -2.18 10.35 -17.47
CA GLU A 335 -3.25 11.34 -17.68
C GLU A 335 -4.59 10.84 -17.14
N ASP A 336 -4.98 9.65 -17.54
CA ASP A 336 -6.23 9.03 -17.13
C ASP A 336 -6.33 8.82 -15.60
N HIS A 337 -5.25 8.39 -14.94
CA HIS A 337 -5.24 8.26 -13.49
C HIS A 337 -5.26 9.61 -12.77
N ILE A 338 -4.50 10.62 -13.25
CA ILE A 338 -4.49 11.97 -12.66
C ILE A 338 -5.89 12.58 -12.76
N LEU A 339 -6.52 12.52 -13.92
CA LEU A 339 -7.88 13.04 -14.12
C LEU A 339 -8.92 12.31 -13.26
N THR A 340 -8.80 10.98 -13.13
CA THR A 340 -9.75 10.18 -12.34
C THR A 340 -9.69 10.50 -10.86
N TRP A 341 -8.51 10.68 -10.28
CA TRP A 341 -8.32 10.70 -8.84
C TRP A 341 -8.00 12.06 -8.24
N THR A 342 -7.94 13.12 -9.07
CA THR A 342 -7.61 14.48 -8.60
C THR A 342 -8.44 15.56 -9.26
N GLU A 343 -8.52 16.71 -8.59
CA GLU A 343 -8.98 17.98 -9.15
C GLU A 343 -7.80 18.90 -9.48
N GLU A 344 -8.03 19.97 -10.24
CA GLU A 344 -7.01 20.99 -10.47
C GLU A 344 -6.51 21.59 -9.15
N GLY A 345 -5.20 21.76 -9.05
CA GLY A 345 -4.54 22.27 -7.86
C GLY A 345 -4.22 21.21 -6.79
N ASP A 346 -4.73 19.96 -6.92
CA ASP A 346 -4.36 18.85 -6.05
C ASP A 346 -2.88 18.47 -6.23
N LEU A 347 -2.29 17.87 -5.21
CA LEU A 347 -0.88 17.51 -5.16
C LEU A 347 -0.67 16.04 -5.52
N VAL A 348 0.08 15.81 -6.60
CA VAL A 348 0.49 14.48 -7.08
C VAL A 348 1.93 14.19 -6.68
N TYR A 349 2.20 13.01 -6.19
CA TYR A 349 3.56 12.56 -5.84
C TYR A 349 3.93 11.30 -6.61
N ASP A 350 5.13 11.33 -7.20
CA ASP A 350 5.78 10.15 -7.77
C ASP A 350 7.09 9.89 -7.03
N CYS A 351 7.12 8.81 -6.22
CA CYS A 351 8.26 8.48 -5.40
C CYS A 351 9.38 7.75 -6.16
N PHE A 352 9.12 7.34 -7.39
CA PHE A 352 10.08 6.71 -8.31
C PHE A 352 9.92 7.30 -9.70
N ALA A 353 10.20 8.60 -9.81
CA ALA A 353 9.79 9.42 -10.94
C ALA A 353 10.37 8.98 -12.30
N GLY A 354 11.51 8.27 -12.31
CA GLY A 354 12.11 7.70 -13.52
C GLY A 354 12.28 8.72 -14.63
N SER A 355 11.50 8.57 -15.69
CA SER A 355 11.48 9.55 -16.80
C SER A 355 10.61 10.79 -16.53
N GLY A 356 9.89 10.86 -15.40
CA GLY A 356 9.06 12.00 -15.01
C GLY A 356 7.69 12.09 -15.69
N THR A 357 7.14 10.99 -16.17
CA THR A 357 5.85 10.99 -16.87
C THR A 357 4.73 11.53 -16.00
N THR A 358 4.61 11.03 -14.75
CA THR A 358 3.60 11.52 -13.78
C THR A 358 3.73 13.03 -13.55
N LEU A 359 4.96 13.54 -13.38
CA LEU A 359 5.21 14.95 -13.06
C LEU A 359 4.88 15.86 -14.24
N LYS A 360 5.28 15.43 -15.45
CA LYS A 360 4.96 16.13 -16.71
C LYS A 360 3.45 16.30 -16.87
N LEU A 361 2.70 15.20 -16.70
CA LEU A 361 1.25 15.21 -16.86
C LEU A 361 0.56 15.98 -15.73
N SER A 362 1.05 15.89 -14.50
CA SER A 362 0.54 16.71 -13.39
C SER A 362 0.64 18.20 -13.72
N LYS A 363 1.81 18.66 -14.20
CA LYS A 363 2.01 20.07 -14.63
C LYS A 363 1.08 20.43 -15.77
N LYS A 364 1.01 19.61 -16.84
CA LYS A 364 0.16 19.84 -18.01
C LYS A 364 -1.33 19.99 -17.65
N LEU A 365 -1.76 19.24 -16.62
CA LEU A 365 -3.15 19.19 -16.17
C LEU A 365 -3.46 20.16 -15.02
N ASN A 366 -2.62 21.14 -14.73
CA ASN A 366 -2.77 22.10 -13.63
C ASN A 366 -2.82 21.47 -12.24
N ARG A 367 -2.17 20.32 -12.03
CA ARG A 367 -1.93 19.72 -10.72
C ARG A 367 -0.56 20.15 -10.22
N LYS A 368 -0.44 20.29 -8.90
CA LYS A 368 0.85 20.43 -8.23
C LYS A 368 1.54 19.07 -8.22
N PHE A 369 2.87 19.07 -8.21
CA PHE A 369 3.61 17.82 -8.20
C PHE A 369 4.80 17.84 -7.25
N ILE A 370 5.23 16.66 -6.82
CA ILE A 370 6.52 16.38 -6.21
C ILE A 370 7.05 15.09 -6.83
N GLY A 371 8.36 15.03 -7.09
CA GLY A 371 9.02 13.83 -7.60
C GLY A 371 10.29 13.52 -6.83
N SER A 372 10.56 12.23 -6.63
CA SER A 372 11.83 11.73 -6.14
C SER A 372 12.45 10.81 -7.18
N GLU A 373 13.72 11.03 -7.49
CA GLU A 373 14.49 10.17 -8.38
C GLU A 373 15.93 10.09 -7.85
N ILE A 374 16.39 8.87 -7.59
CA ILE A 374 17.71 8.65 -6.99
C ILE A 374 18.84 8.69 -8.03
N ASN A 375 18.51 8.36 -9.29
CA ASN A 375 19.49 8.36 -10.38
C ASN A 375 19.64 9.77 -10.94
N GLU A 376 20.86 10.31 -10.92
CA GLU A 376 21.18 11.67 -11.40
C GLU A 376 20.84 11.86 -12.87
N GLU A 377 21.09 10.88 -13.74
CA GLU A 377 20.81 11.00 -15.18
C GLU A 377 19.30 11.12 -15.43
N TYR A 378 18.49 10.34 -14.71
CA TYR A 378 17.03 10.41 -14.83
C TYR A 378 16.48 11.68 -14.18
N PHE A 379 17.08 12.14 -13.09
CA PHE A 379 16.73 13.44 -12.51
C PHE A 379 16.93 14.59 -13.49
N GLN A 380 18.05 14.64 -14.21
CA GLN A 380 18.30 15.64 -15.26
C GLN A 380 17.28 15.52 -16.39
N LEU A 381 16.98 14.30 -16.82
CA LEU A 381 15.97 14.01 -17.83
C LEU A 381 14.58 14.57 -17.46
N ILE A 382 14.16 14.41 -16.21
CA ILE A 382 12.90 14.98 -15.71
C ILE A 382 12.94 16.51 -15.83
N GLY A 383 14.05 17.13 -15.42
CA GLY A 383 14.23 18.58 -15.51
C GLY A 383 14.05 19.10 -16.93
N GLU A 384 14.59 18.42 -17.93
CA GLU A 384 14.41 18.75 -19.34
C GLU A 384 12.93 18.60 -19.75
N ARG A 385 12.29 17.48 -19.44
CA ARG A 385 10.87 17.25 -19.79
C ARG A 385 9.94 18.33 -19.22
N LEU A 386 10.17 18.75 -17.98
CA LEU A 386 9.34 19.75 -17.32
C LEU A 386 9.50 21.17 -17.91
N ARG A 387 10.64 21.49 -18.56
CA ARG A 387 10.85 22.79 -19.25
C ARG A 387 9.95 22.95 -20.47
N PHE A 388 9.63 21.86 -21.16
CA PHE A 388 8.82 21.91 -22.39
C PHE A 388 7.31 21.87 -22.13
N VAL A 389 6.88 21.68 -20.88
CA VAL A 389 5.45 21.73 -20.51
C VAL A 389 5.05 23.18 -20.33
N LYS A 390 4.18 23.67 -21.23
CA LYS A 390 3.56 24.98 -21.13
C LYS A 390 2.49 25.03 -20.06
#